data_2087df863a6db1d6d6050780ab6c1872
#
_entry.id   2087df863a6db1d6d6050780ab6c1872
#
_cell.length_a   1.000
_cell.length_b   1.000
_cell.length_c   1.000
_cell.angle_alpha   90.00
_cell.angle_beta   90.00
_cell.angle_gamma   90.00
#
_symmetry.space_group_name_H-M   'P 1'
#
loop_
_entity.id
_entity.type
_entity.pdbx_description
1 polymer ?
#
loop_
_entity_poly.entity_id
_entity_poly.type
_entity_poly.pdbx_seq_one_letter_code
_entity_poly.pdbx_strand_id
1 'polypeptide(L)'
;MTPEFFPENINVISTKRYNQEKPKVFSNGFDSFNIADHVGDDPERVSGNRKKLVQYLNLTSEPRYLNQIHSDKCLRFSSIECEGDALYTNKKNEVCAILTADCLPIFITDTLGQEAAVIHAGWRGILQGVIEETLKSFVSKKLVAHFGPAISKENFQVGSEVRDQYLSKDKSFNSAFKTISSKNYLDLYHAARLILNRHDIYKISGGTQCTFRQKDEYFSYRRDGKYSGRMANLIWIG
;
A
#
# COMPACT_ATOMS: atom_id res chain seq x y z
N MET A 1 -12.23 3.08 -4.49
CA MET A 1 -13.23 4.16 -4.33
C MET A 1 -12.65 5.15 -3.34
N THR A 2 -12.53 6.42 -3.75
CA THR A 2 -12.00 7.49 -2.88
C THR A 2 -12.89 7.65 -1.65
N PRO A 3 -12.34 7.78 -0.42
CA PRO A 3 -13.13 7.97 0.79
C PRO A 3 -13.93 9.28 0.75
N GLU A 4 -15.17 9.28 1.26
CA GLU A 4 -16.06 10.46 1.25
C GLU A 4 -15.46 11.71 1.89
N PHE A 5 -14.56 11.55 2.85
CA PHE A 5 -13.93 12.67 3.54
C PHE A 5 -12.61 13.14 2.91
N PHE A 6 -12.17 12.50 1.84
CA PHE A 6 -11.08 13.04 1.02
C PHE A 6 -11.61 14.20 0.18
N PRO A 7 -10.80 15.23 -0.10
CA PRO A 7 -11.16 16.27 -1.03
C PRO A 7 -11.56 15.71 -2.41
N GLU A 8 -12.54 16.31 -3.07
CA GLU A 8 -13.10 15.81 -4.34
C GLU A 8 -12.06 15.68 -5.48
N ASN A 9 -11.02 16.50 -5.42
CA ASN A 9 -9.91 16.47 -6.39
C ASN A 9 -8.85 15.40 -6.07
N ILE A 10 -8.98 14.67 -4.97
CA ILE A 10 -8.08 13.55 -4.63
C ILE A 10 -8.67 12.24 -5.13
N ASN A 11 -7.91 11.56 -5.96
CA ASN A 11 -8.27 10.27 -6.50
C ASN A 11 -7.45 9.17 -5.85
N VAL A 12 -8.11 8.10 -5.40
CA VAL A 12 -7.48 6.93 -4.75
C VAL A 12 -8.02 5.66 -5.36
N ILE A 13 -7.14 4.75 -5.72
CA ILE A 13 -7.51 3.42 -6.18
C ILE A 13 -6.51 2.35 -5.74
N SER A 14 -7.02 1.19 -5.37
CA SER A 14 -6.28 -0.07 -5.32
C SER A 14 -6.83 -0.99 -6.38
N THR A 15 -5.99 -1.48 -7.29
CA THR A 15 -6.44 -2.42 -8.32
C THR A 15 -6.80 -3.75 -7.70
N LYS A 16 -7.69 -4.48 -8.37
CA LYS A 16 -8.00 -5.87 -8.02
C LYS A 16 -7.10 -6.83 -8.80
N ARG A 17 -7.09 -8.08 -8.37
CA ARG A 17 -6.41 -9.17 -9.07
C ARG A 17 -6.93 -9.36 -10.49
N TYR A 18 -8.22 -9.07 -10.74
CA TYR A 18 -8.85 -9.14 -12.06
C TYR A 18 -9.38 -7.78 -12.46
N ASN A 19 -9.17 -7.41 -13.74
CA ASN A 19 -9.60 -6.12 -14.24
C ASN A 19 -11.14 -6.09 -14.41
N GLN A 20 -11.71 -7.03 -15.18
CA GLN A 20 -13.16 -7.11 -15.43
C GLN A 20 -13.67 -8.55 -15.43
N GLU A 21 -12.89 -9.51 -15.93
CA GLU A 21 -13.29 -10.90 -16.05
C GLU A 21 -12.30 -11.81 -15.33
N LYS A 22 -12.82 -12.80 -14.60
CA LYS A 22 -12.01 -13.88 -14.07
C LYS A 22 -11.66 -14.82 -15.22
N PRO A 23 -10.39 -15.21 -15.40
CA PRO A 23 -10.05 -16.25 -16.36
C PRO A 23 -10.73 -17.56 -15.97
N LYS A 24 -11.21 -18.29 -16.96
CA LYS A 24 -11.88 -19.59 -16.76
C LYS A 24 -10.93 -20.69 -16.28
N VAL A 25 -9.64 -20.52 -16.53
CA VAL A 25 -8.58 -21.44 -16.12
C VAL A 25 -7.40 -20.64 -15.58
N PHE A 26 -6.86 -21.02 -14.42
CA PHE A 26 -5.67 -20.45 -13.84
C PHE A 26 -4.48 -21.32 -14.19
N SER A 27 -3.57 -20.84 -15.04
CA SER A 27 -2.35 -21.59 -15.40
C SER A 27 -1.19 -21.23 -14.47
N ASN A 28 -1.17 -20.01 -13.93
CA ASN A 28 -0.21 -19.56 -12.91
C ASN A 28 -0.79 -18.39 -12.08
N GLY A 29 -0.08 -17.97 -11.03
CA GLY A 29 -0.50 -16.87 -10.15
C GLY A 29 -0.55 -15.49 -10.81
N PHE A 30 -0.06 -15.37 -12.05
CA PHE A 30 0.00 -14.14 -12.84
C PHE A 30 -1.09 -14.00 -13.90
N ASP A 31 -1.96 -15.02 -14.09
CA ASP A 31 -3.06 -15.00 -15.06
C ASP A 31 -4.16 -14.02 -14.68
N SER A 32 -3.80 -12.73 -14.64
CA SER A 32 -4.66 -11.70 -14.11
C SER A 32 -4.05 -10.32 -14.32
N PHE A 33 -4.51 -9.31 -13.58
CA PHE A 33 -4.11 -7.93 -13.74
C PHE A 33 -2.84 -7.60 -12.91
N ASN A 34 -1.77 -8.39 -13.05
CA ASN A 34 -0.50 -8.11 -12.42
C ASN A 34 0.17 -6.85 -13.02
N ILE A 35 0.61 -5.93 -12.15
CA ILE A 35 1.24 -4.65 -12.52
C ILE A 35 2.76 -4.66 -12.27
N ALA A 36 3.27 -5.69 -11.55
CA ALA A 36 4.70 -5.75 -11.20
C ALA A 36 5.53 -6.46 -12.27
N ASP A 37 6.64 -5.84 -12.65
CA ASP A 37 7.61 -6.33 -13.64
C ASP A 37 8.79 -7.12 -13.04
N HIS A 38 8.91 -7.15 -11.71
CA HIS A 38 10.01 -7.78 -10.97
C HIS A 38 9.64 -9.09 -10.27
N VAL A 39 8.48 -9.70 -10.61
CA VAL A 39 7.98 -10.91 -9.92
C VAL A 39 8.07 -12.17 -10.77
N GLY A 40 8.66 -12.08 -11.98
CA GLY A 40 8.84 -13.20 -12.89
C GLY A 40 7.64 -13.49 -13.78
N ASP A 41 6.74 -12.53 -13.96
CA ASP A 41 5.67 -12.54 -14.96
C ASP A 41 6.21 -12.18 -16.35
N ASP A 42 5.43 -12.47 -17.40
CA ASP A 42 5.71 -12.08 -18.77
C ASP A 42 5.75 -10.54 -18.91
N PRO A 43 6.89 -9.94 -19.34
CA PRO A 43 7.04 -8.50 -19.49
C PRO A 43 6.01 -7.86 -20.43
N GLU A 44 5.62 -8.53 -21.51
CA GLU A 44 4.63 -8.01 -22.47
C GLU A 44 3.24 -7.93 -21.82
N ARG A 45 2.87 -8.97 -21.05
CA ARG A 45 1.63 -8.97 -20.27
C ARG A 45 1.59 -7.85 -19.26
N VAL A 46 2.67 -7.65 -18.49
CA VAL A 46 2.77 -6.57 -17.50
C VAL A 46 2.67 -5.20 -18.17
N SER A 47 3.39 -4.99 -19.28
CA SER A 47 3.32 -3.76 -20.06
C SER A 47 1.89 -3.51 -20.58
N GLY A 48 1.24 -4.55 -21.11
CA GLY A 48 -0.16 -4.50 -21.53
C GLY A 48 -1.11 -4.15 -20.37
N ASN A 49 -0.92 -4.72 -19.19
CA ASN A 49 -1.71 -4.41 -18.00
C ASN A 49 -1.51 -2.95 -17.53
N ARG A 50 -0.27 -2.44 -17.53
CA ARG A 50 0.02 -1.03 -17.20
C ARG A 50 -0.67 -0.07 -18.18
N LYS A 51 -0.63 -0.34 -19.48
CA LYS A 51 -1.35 0.45 -20.49
C LYS A 51 -2.87 0.42 -20.26
N LYS A 52 -3.44 -0.76 -20.01
CA LYS A 52 -4.87 -0.89 -19.68
C LYS A 52 -5.23 -0.12 -18.41
N LEU A 53 -4.38 -0.10 -17.38
CA LEU A 53 -4.60 0.68 -16.16
C LEU A 53 -4.72 2.17 -16.46
N VAL A 54 -3.78 2.73 -17.24
CA VAL A 54 -3.79 4.14 -17.67
C VAL A 54 -5.07 4.48 -18.42
N GLN A 55 -5.45 3.65 -19.42
CA GLN A 55 -6.66 3.84 -20.21
C GLN A 55 -7.93 3.74 -19.37
N TYR A 56 -8.00 2.75 -18.48
CA TYR A 56 -9.18 2.47 -17.65
C TYR A 56 -9.47 3.58 -16.65
N LEU A 57 -8.43 4.20 -16.13
CA LEU A 57 -8.52 5.31 -15.18
C LEU A 57 -8.51 6.68 -15.87
N ASN A 58 -8.43 6.73 -17.20
CA ASN A 58 -8.28 7.98 -17.97
C ASN A 58 -7.16 8.88 -17.42
N LEU A 59 -6.01 8.26 -17.06
CA LEU A 59 -4.90 9.00 -16.50
C LEU A 59 -4.26 9.90 -17.56
N THR A 60 -3.96 11.13 -17.20
CA THR A 60 -3.30 12.11 -18.07
C THR A 60 -1.78 11.97 -18.06
N SER A 61 -1.23 11.20 -17.12
CA SER A 61 0.19 10.88 -17.03
C SER A 61 0.39 9.42 -16.59
N GLU A 62 1.53 8.86 -16.95
CA GLU A 62 1.93 7.51 -16.49
C GLU A 62 2.15 7.50 -14.99
N PRO A 63 1.68 6.47 -14.27
CA PRO A 63 1.97 6.30 -12.86
C PRO A 63 3.47 6.12 -12.62
N ARG A 64 4.00 6.82 -11.63
CA ARG A 64 5.36 6.60 -11.17
C ARG A 64 5.41 5.47 -10.17
N TYR A 65 6.17 4.43 -10.50
CA TYR A 65 6.47 3.29 -9.63
C TYR A 65 7.86 3.43 -8.99
N LEU A 66 8.05 2.81 -7.83
CA LEU A 66 9.33 2.74 -7.13
C LEU A 66 9.90 1.33 -7.16
N ASN A 67 11.22 1.24 -7.03
CA ASN A 67 11.90 0.04 -6.58
C ASN A 67 11.75 -0.05 -5.05
N GLN A 68 10.73 -0.77 -4.59
CA GLN A 68 10.36 -0.90 -3.18
C GLN A 68 11.29 -1.89 -2.48
N ILE A 69 11.98 -1.42 -1.46
CA ILE A 69 13.02 -2.18 -0.73
C ILE A 69 12.67 -2.38 0.77
N HIS A 70 11.43 -2.09 1.15
CA HIS A 70 10.94 -2.13 2.53
C HIS A 70 11.70 -1.19 3.47
N SER A 71 12.09 -0.03 2.96
CA SER A 71 12.77 1.06 3.69
C SER A 71 11.78 2.03 4.35
N ASP A 72 12.35 3.07 4.98
CA ASP A 72 11.62 4.25 5.47
C ASP A 72 11.57 5.40 4.46
N LYS A 73 12.20 5.26 3.28
CA LYS A 73 12.37 6.36 2.33
C LYS A 73 11.06 6.79 1.69
N CYS A 74 10.73 8.07 1.82
CA CYS A 74 9.71 8.77 1.05
C CYS A 74 10.36 9.66 -0.01
N LEU A 75 9.98 9.46 -1.28
CA LEU A 75 10.49 10.25 -2.38
C LEU A 75 9.45 11.28 -2.85
N ARG A 76 9.90 12.46 -3.27
CA ARG A 76 9.06 13.37 -4.04
C ARG A 76 8.86 12.83 -5.45
N PHE A 77 7.68 13.04 -6.03
CA PHE A 77 7.38 12.57 -7.40
C PHE A 77 8.42 13.07 -8.42
N SER A 78 8.98 14.26 -8.26
CA SER A 78 9.99 14.83 -9.13
C SER A 78 11.44 14.37 -8.87
N SER A 79 11.67 13.52 -7.83
CA SER A 79 13.01 12.99 -7.56
C SER A 79 13.54 12.14 -8.72
N ILE A 80 14.83 12.13 -8.96
CA ILE A 80 15.49 11.22 -9.91
C ILE A 80 15.73 9.83 -9.28
N GLU A 81 15.71 9.74 -7.95
CA GLU A 81 15.84 8.48 -7.22
C GLU A 81 14.62 7.60 -7.48
N CYS A 82 14.81 6.28 -7.50
CA CYS A 82 13.74 5.30 -7.69
C CYS A 82 13.62 4.30 -6.54
N GLU A 83 14.59 4.24 -5.63
CA GLU A 83 14.53 3.35 -4.46
C GLU A 83 13.85 4.03 -3.27
N GLY A 84 12.69 3.48 -2.88
CA GLY A 84 11.92 3.97 -1.76
C GLY A 84 10.60 3.25 -1.61
N ASP A 85 9.90 3.53 -0.52
CA ASP A 85 8.66 2.83 -0.17
C ASP A 85 7.48 3.79 0.02
N ALA A 86 7.67 5.08 -0.27
CA ALA A 86 6.59 6.05 -0.32
C ALA A 86 6.85 7.11 -1.42
N LEU A 87 5.77 7.60 -2.01
CA LEU A 87 5.78 8.70 -2.97
C LEU A 87 4.87 9.82 -2.48
N TYR A 88 5.37 11.04 -2.56
CA TYR A 88 4.66 12.28 -2.23
C TYR A 88 4.62 13.21 -3.44
N THR A 89 3.51 13.90 -3.60
CA THR A 89 3.33 14.99 -4.57
C THR A 89 2.50 16.14 -4.01
N ASN A 90 2.74 17.34 -4.53
CA ASN A 90 1.91 18.54 -4.35
C ASN A 90 1.54 19.16 -5.71
N LYS A 91 1.56 18.35 -6.77
CA LYS A 91 1.21 18.80 -8.13
C LYS A 91 0.08 17.97 -8.71
N LYS A 92 -0.76 18.63 -9.50
CA LYS A 92 -1.84 17.98 -10.24
C LYS A 92 -1.30 16.99 -11.27
N ASN A 93 -2.06 15.93 -11.48
CA ASN A 93 -1.78 14.90 -12.48
C ASN A 93 -0.47 14.10 -12.27
N GLU A 94 0.24 14.27 -11.18
CA GLU A 94 1.34 13.40 -10.78
C GLU A 94 0.75 12.15 -10.09
N VAL A 95 0.75 11.01 -10.77
CA VAL A 95 0.15 9.77 -10.29
C VAL A 95 1.17 8.96 -9.49
N CYS A 96 1.12 9.07 -8.18
CA CYS A 96 1.96 8.29 -7.26
C CYS A 96 1.45 6.85 -7.16
N ALA A 97 2.33 5.85 -7.33
CA ALA A 97 1.97 4.44 -7.31
C ALA A 97 2.94 3.60 -6.48
N ILE A 98 2.39 2.69 -5.69
CA ILE A 98 3.13 1.59 -5.04
C ILE A 98 2.49 0.25 -5.39
N LEU A 99 3.26 -0.82 -5.26
CA LEU A 99 2.85 -2.19 -5.56
C LEU A 99 2.77 -3.02 -4.28
N THR A 100 1.66 -3.75 -4.08
CA THR A 100 1.47 -4.58 -2.90
C THR A 100 0.89 -5.95 -3.21
N ALA A 101 1.23 -6.93 -2.37
CA ALA A 101 0.53 -8.18 -2.17
C ALA A 101 0.76 -8.57 -0.71
N ASP A 102 -0.15 -8.19 0.16
CA ASP A 102 -0.20 -8.32 1.62
C ASP A 102 0.27 -7.10 2.43
N CYS A 103 1.36 -6.40 2.02
CA CYS A 103 1.77 -5.17 2.71
C CYS A 103 0.67 -4.10 2.64
N LEU A 104 0.57 -3.27 3.67
CA LEU A 104 -0.46 -2.24 3.80
C LEU A 104 -0.15 -1.03 2.90
N PRO A 105 -1.01 -0.70 1.91
CA PRO A 105 -0.94 0.59 1.25
C PRO A 105 -1.67 1.64 2.11
N ILE A 106 -0.99 2.76 2.39
CA ILE A 106 -1.57 3.90 3.10
C ILE A 106 -1.61 5.08 2.15
N PHE A 107 -2.78 5.68 2.01
CA PHE A 107 -2.99 6.92 1.26
C PHE A 107 -3.18 8.06 2.24
N ILE A 108 -2.45 9.16 2.06
CA ILE A 108 -2.52 10.36 2.90
C ILE A 108 -2.72 11.56 2.01
N THR A 109 -3.60 12.46 2.43
CA THR A 109 -3.78 13.77 1.81
C THR A 109 -4.07 14.83 2.87
N ASP A 110 -3.79 16.08 2.56
CA ASP A 110 -4.27 17.18 3.38
C ASP A 110 -5.77 17.43 3.14
N THR A 111 -6.41 18.12 4.05
CA THR A 111 -7.86 18.40 3.98
C THR A 111 -8.27 19.37 2.86
N LEU A 112 -7.31 19.99 2.18
CA LEU A 112 -7.53 20.89 1.05
C LEU A 112 -7.25 20.24 -0.31
N GLY A 113 -6.69 19.00 -0.34
CA GLY A 113 -6.35 18.28 -1.55
C GLY A 113 -5.18 18.90 -2.32
N GLN A 114 -4.25 19.54 -1.61
CA GLN A 114 -3.07 20.18 -2.21
C GLN A 114 -1.82 19.31 -2.13
N GLU A 115 -1.85 18.29 -1.28
CA GLU A 115 -0.74 17.38 -1.01
C GLU A 115 -1.26 15.95 -0.95
N ALA A 116 -0.53 15.03 -1.55
CA ALA A 116 -0.91 13.61 -1.57
C ALA A 116 0.32 12.70 -1.45
N ALA A 117 0.16 11.56 -0.77
CA ALA A 117 1.19 10.54 -0.68
C ALA A 117 0.58 9.14 -0.65
N VAL A 118 1.34 8.16 -1.15
CA VAL A 118 1.06 6.74 -0.99
C VAL A 118 2.27 6.04 -0.38
N ILE A 119 2.02 5.14 0.58
CA ILE A 119 3.05 4.46 1.37
C ILE A 119 2.90 2.95 1.23
N HIS A 120 3.99 2.27 0.89
CA HIS A 120 4.14 0.83 1.04
C HIS A 120 4.53 0.51 2.49
N ALA A 121 3.55 0.29 3.34
CA ALA A 121 3.72 0.05 4.76
C ALA A 121 3.76 -1.46 5.06
N GLY A 122 4.82 -2.14 4.63
CA GLY A 122 5.16 -3.47 5.10
C GLY A 122 5.65 -3.43 6.55
N TRP A 123 5.70 -4.57 7.26
CA TRP A 123 6.09 -4.60 8.67
C TRP A 123 7.49 -3.99 8.95
N ARG A 124 8.43 -4.17 8.00
CA ARG A 124 9.78 -3.57 8.11
C ARG A 124 9.72 -2.05 7.95
N GLY A 125 9.03 -1.57 6.92
CA GLY A 125 8.87 -0.14 6.67
C GLY A 125 8.17 0.58 7.84
N ILE A 126 7.11 -0.01 8.40
CA ILE A 126 6.44 0.52 9.60
C ILE A 126 7.42 0.59 10.79
N LEU A 127 8.19 -0.48 11.00
CA LEU A 127 9.18 -0.52 12.09
C LEU A 127 10.29 0.50 11.88
N GLN A 128 10.76 0.71 10.66
CA GLN A 128 11.81 1.67 10.32
C GLN A 128 11.32 3.13 10.37
N GLY A 129 10.02 3.37 10.15
CA GLY A 129 9.44 4.71 10.25
C GLY A 129 8.97 5.32 8.93
N VAL A 130 8.61 4.49 7.93
CA VAL A 130 8.16 4.96 6.61
C VAL A 130 6.96 5.91 6.68
N ILE A 131 6.08 5.72 7.67
CA ILE A 131 4.92 6.59 7.87
C ILE A 131 5.41 7.95 8.36
N GLU A 132 6.24 7.97 9.41
CA GLU A 132 6.78 9.19 10.00
C GLU A 132 7.62 9.99 8.99
N GLU A 133 8.47 9.31 8.20
CA GLU A 133 9.25 9.98 7.14
C GLU A 133 8.35 10.58 6.04
N THR A 134 7.28 9.86 5.67
CA THR A 134 6.31 10.41 4.70
C THR A 134 5.61 11.64 5.25
N LEU A 135 5.21 11.65 6.52
CA LEU A 135 4.54 12.79 7.16
C LEU A 135 5.41 14.05 7.19
N LYS A 136 6.74 13.92 7.24
CA LYS A 136 7.67 15.06 7.16
C LYS A 136 7.64 15.77 5.80
N SER A 137 7.19 15.09 4.73
CA SER A 137 7.08 15.69 3.40
C SER A 137 5.93 16.69 3.29
N PHE A 138 4.90 16.58 4.16
CA PHE A 138 3.74 17.44 4.16
C PHE A 138 4.01 18.77 4.85
N VAL A 139 3.55 19.86 4.23
CA VAL A 139 3.52 21.21 4.83
C VAL A 139 2.29 21.32 5.72
N SER A 140 1.14 20.86 5.25
CA SER A 140 -0.11 20.85 6.01
C SER A 140 0.00 19.95 7.24
N LYS A 141 -0.62 20.38 8.35
CA LYS A 141 -0.77 19.56 9.57
C LYS A 141 -2.17 18.95 9.71
N LYS A 142 -3.11 19.32 8.82
CA LYS A 142 -4.46 18.78 8.79
C LYS A 142 -4.55 17.68 7.75
N LEU A 143 -4.21 16.45 8.15
CA LEU A 143 -4.12 15.29 7.27
C LEU A 143 -5.24 14.29 7.54
N VAL A 144 -5.60 13.56 6.50
CA VAL A 144 -6.53 12.43 6.55
C VAL A 144 -5.91 11.24 5.84
N ALA A 145 -6.30 10.02 6.22
CA ALA A 145 -5.69 8.81 5.68
C ALA A 145 -6.74 7.76 5.25
N HIS A 146 -6.34 6.91 4.32
CA HIS A 146 -7.10 5.73 3.93
C HIS A 146 -6.19 4.52 3.85
N PHE A 147 -6.66 3.39 4.38
CA PHE A 147 -5.98 2.10 4.30
C PHE A 147 -6.55 1.28 3.15
N GLY A 148 -5.70 0.94 2.19
CA GLY A 148 -6.05 -0.01 1.14
C GLY A 148 -5.99 -1.48 1.62
N PRO A 149 -6.18 -2.44 0.69
CA PRO A 149 -6.21 -3.86 1.02
C PRO A 149 -4.85 -4.37 1.50
N ALA A 150 -4.83 -5.06 2.64
CA ALA A 150 -3.64 -5.72 3.20
C ALA A 150 -3.99 -7.07 3.82
N ILE A 151 -2.99 -7.82 4.23
CA ILE A 151 -3.21 -9.05 4.98
C ILE A 151 -3.75 -8.73 6.38
N SER A 152 -4.84 -9.39 6.79
CA SER A 152 -5.39 -9.21 8.13
C SER A 152 -4.56 -9.91 9.19
N LYS A 153 -4.71 -9.46 10.44
CA LYS A 153 -4.02 -10.02 11.60
C LYS A 153 -4.12 -11.53 11.71
N GLU A 154 -5.30 -12.10 11.47
CA GLU A 154 -5.56 -13.54 11.60
C GLU A 154 -4.73 -14.38 10.64
N ASN A 155 -4.23 -13.79 9.55
CA ASN A 155 -3.47 -14.47 8.51
C ASN A 155 -2.00 -14.05 8.47
N PHE A 156 -1.61 -13.05 9.28
CA PHE A 156 -0.26 -12.51 9.26
C PHE A 156 0.55 -12.99 10.48
N GLN A 157 0.82 -14.30 10.51
CA GLN A 157 1.76 -14.87 11.47
C GLN A 157 3.17 -14.36 11.21
N VAL A 158 3.86 -13.95 12.27
CA VAL A 158 5.24 -13.45 12.28
C VAL A 158 6.07 -14.17 13.35
N GLY A 159 7.38 -14.12 13.22
CA GLY A 159 8.28 -14.67 14.25
C GLY A 159 8.32 -13.81 15.52
N SER A 160 8.87 -14.38 16.60
CA SER A 160 9.04 -13.67 17.88
C SER A 160 9.97 -12.47 17.71
N GLU A 161 10.99 -12.61 16.88
CA GLU A 161 11.96 -11.56 16.57
C GLU A 161 11.31 -10.29 16.00
N VAL A 162 10.23 -10.41 15.21
CA VAL A 162 9.48 -9.26 14.71
C VAL A 162 8.77 -8.56 15.86
N ARG A 163 8.09 -9.33 16.73
CA ARG A 163 7.40 -8.77 17.89
C ARG A 163 8.38 -8.07 18.82
N ASP A 164 9.52 -8.69 19.10
CA ASP A 164 10.52 -8.15 20.01
C ASP A 164 11.12 -6.84 19.48
N GLN A 165 11.38 -6.73 18.17
CA GLN A 165 11.83 -5.48 17.54
C GLN A 165 10.80 -4.36 17.69
N TYR A 166 9.51 -4.63 17.47
CA TYR A 166 8.45 -3.65 17.66
C TYR A 166 8.34 -3.18 19.11
N LEU A 167 8.38 -4.11 20.07
CA LEU A 167 8.29 -3.77 21.50
C LEU A 167 9.54 -3.06 22.04
N SER A 168 10.69 -3.32 21.44
CA SER A 168 11.93 -2.61 21.76
C SER A 168 11.88 -1.15 21.27
N LYS A 169 11.26 -0.92 20.10
CA LYS A 169 11.04 0.44 19.57
C LYS A 169 10.01 1.19 20.43
N ASP A 170 8.86 0.56 20.72
CA ASP A 170 7.79 1.16 21.51
C ASP A 170 6.83 0.09 22.04
N LYS A 171 6.68 0.03 23.37
CA LYS A 171 5.81 -0.94 24.06
C LYS A 171 4.33 -0.85 23.67
N SER A 172 3.84 0.29 23.18
CA SER A 172 2.45 0.47 22.76
C SER A 172 2.07 -0.42 21.57
N PHE A 173 3.05 -0.83 20.76
CA PHE A 173 2.82 -1.80 19.68
C PHE A 173 2.39 -3.18 20.18
N ASN A 174 2.50 -3.46 21.50
CA ASN A 174 1.97 -4.74 22.02
C ASN A 174 0.49 -4.96 21.67
N SER A 175 -0.30 -3.90 21.59
CA SER A 175 -1.72 -3.97 21.19
C SER A 175 -1.94 -4.38 19.72
N ALA A 176 -0.94 -4.20 18.86
CA ALA A 176 -0.98 -4.63 17.46
C ALA A 176 -0.65 -6.13 17.29
N PHE A 177 -0.24 -6.82 18.36
CA PHE A 177 0.06 -8.25 18.31
C PHE A 177 -1.02 -9.06 19.02
N LYS A 178 -1.25 -10.27 18.51
CA LYS A 178 -2.02 -11.32 19.18
C LYS A 178 -1.17 -12.58 19.22
N THR A 179 -1.04 -13.19 20.39
CA THR A 179 -0.36 -14.49 20.55
C THR A 179 -1.38 -15.59 20.76
N ILE A 180 -1.35 -16.62 19.92
CA ILE A 180 -2.21 -17.81 20.00
C ILE A 180 -1.31 -19.03 19.89
N SER A 181 -1.37 -19.93 20.87
CA SER A 181 -0.55 -21.18 20.87
C SER A 181 0.92 -20.92 20.52
N SER A 182 1.54 -19.94 21.19
CA SER A 182 2.95 -19.51 21.00
C SER A 182 3.26 -18.90 19.62
N LYS A 183 2.28 -18.66 18.78
CA LYS A 183 2.44 -17.99 17.48
C LYS A 183 2.00 -16.53 17.57
N ASN A 184 2.85 -15.62 17.10
CA ASN A 184 2.55 -14.20 17.07
C ASN A 184 1.89 -13.82 15.74
N TYR A 185 0.88 -12.96 15.82
CA TYR A 185 0.16 -12.42 14.67
C TYR A 185 0.19 -10.89 14.76
N LEU A 186 0.61 -10.23 13.68
CA LEU A 186 0.71 -8.77 13.62
C LEU A 186 -0.47 -8.17 12.86
N ASP A 187 -1.06 -7.15 13.44
CA ASP A 187 -2.07 -6.29 12.83
C ASP A 187 -1.40 -5.06 12.21
N LEU A 188 -1.16 -5.09 10.89
CA LEU A 188 -0.56 -3.95 10.17
C LEU A 188 -1.45 -2.71 10.23
N TYR A 189 -2.77 -2.89 10.14
CA TYR A 189 -3.73 -1.78 10.23
C TYR A 189 -3.67 -1.10 11.58
N HIS A 190 -3.62 -1.90 12.66
CA HIS A 190 -3.55 -1.33 14.02
C HIS A 190 -2.20 -0.69 14.28
N ALA A 191 -1.08 -1.31 13.86
CA ALA A 191 0.26 -0.74 14.00
C ALA A 191 0.37 0.62 13.29
N ALA A 192 -0.12 0.71 12.04
CA ALA A 192 -0.15 1.98 11.30
C ALA A 192 -1.05 3.03 11.97
N ARG A 193 -2.21 2.63 12.50
CA ARG A 193 -3.14 3.52 13.21
C ARG A 193 -2.53 4.10 14.46
N LEU A 194 -1.76 3.31 15.23
CA LEU A 194 -1.03 3.81 16.41
C LEU A 194 -0.08 4.95 16.05
N ILE A 195 0.64 4.82 14.93
CA ILE A 195 1.57 5.86 14.46
C ILE A 195 0.80 7.09 14.00
N LEU A 196 -0.19 6.93 13.12
CA LEU A 196 -0.97 8.06 12.61
C LEU A 196 -1.66 8.86 13.72
N ASN A 197 -2.22 8.17 14.73
CA ASN A 197 -2.85 8.84 15.88
C ASN A 197 -1.86 9.66 16.70
N ARG A 198 -0.59 9.27 16.82
CA ARG A 198 0.46 10.07 17.49
C ARG A 198 0.82 11.34 16.74
N HIS A 199 0.49 11.38 15.45
CA HIS A 199 0.67 12.54 14.59
C HIS A 199 -0.66 13.28 14.33
N ASP A 200 -1.63 13.14 15.24
CA ASP A 200 -2.94 13.79 15.22
C ASP A 200 -3.80 13.46 13.99
N ILE A 201 -3.54 12.32 13.33
CA ILE A 201 -4.32 11.83 12.19
C ILE A 201 -5.30 10.77 12.69
N TYR A 202 -6.51 11.18 13.07
CA TYR A 202 -7.56 10.32 13.61
C TYR A 202 -8.62 9.94 12.56
N LYS A 203 -8.75 10.75 11.50
CA LYS A 203 -9.71 10.51 10.42
C LYS A 203 -9.11 9.53 9.40
N ILE A 204 -9.35 8.25 9.67
CA ILE A 204 -8.76 7.12 8.93
C ILE A 204 -9.88 6.16 8.51
N SER A 205 -10.02 5.89 7.21
CA SER A 205 -10.95 4.90 6.66
C SER A 205 -10.23 3.65 6.13
N GLY A 206 -11.01 2.66 5.69
CA GLY A 206 -10.47 1.38 5.20
C GLY A 206 -10.01 0.45 6.33
N GLY A 207 -9.16 -0.53 5.98
CA GLY A 207 -8.63 -1.47 6.97
C GLY A 207 -9.53 -2.66 7.29
N THR A 208 -10.45 -3.00 6.39
CA THR A 208 -11.40 -4.11 6.56
C THR A 208 -11.17 -5.28 5.61
N GLN A 209 -10.35 -5.09 4.56
CA GLN A 209 -10.04 -6.11 3.58
C GLN A 209 -8.93 -7.04 4.08
N CYS A 210 -8.94 -8.29 3.55
CA CYS A 210 -7.85 -9.24 3.76
C CYS A 210 -7.43 -9.85 2.43
N THR A 211 -6.23 -9.51 1.97
CA THR A 211 -5.67 -9.99 0.70
C THR A 211 -5.51 -11.51 0.67
N PHE A 212 -5.19 -12.12 1.80
CA PHE A 212 -5.05 -13.58 1.93
C PHE A 212 -6.40 -14.31 1.78
N ARG A 213 -7.46 -13.80 2.43
CA ARG A 213 -8.79 -14.45 2.43
C ARG A 213 -9.58 -14.16 1.16
N GLN A 214 -9.51 -12.93 0.64
CA GLN A 214 -10.24 -12.49 -0.53
C GLN A 214 -9.47 -12.83 -1.82
N LYS A 215 -9.22 -14.13 -2.03
CA LYS A 215 -8.39 -14.66 -3.13
C LYS A 215 -8.89 -14.28 -4.52
N ASP A 216 -10.18 -14.06 -4.66
CA ASP A 216 -10.83 -13.67 -5.92
C ASP A 216 -10.73 -12.17 -6.21
N GLU A 217 -10.26 -11.39 -5.23
CA GLU A 217 -10.13 -9.93 -5.38
C GLU A 217 -8.69 -9.47 -5.38
N TYR A 218 -7.82 -10.12 -4.58
CA TYR A 218 -6.49 -9.61 -4.32
C TYR A 218 -5.39 -10.67 -4.50
N PHE A 219 -4.23 -10.21 -4.94
CA PHE A 219 -3.00 -10.98 -4.83
C PHE A 219 -2.56 -11.08 -3.37
N SER A 220 -1.92 -12.19 -3.02
CA SER A 220 -1.34 -12.40 -1.70
C SER A 220 -0.04 -13.20 -1.80
N TYR A 221 1.06 -12.56 -1.42
CA TYR A 221 2.36 -13.24 -1.37
C TYR A 221 2.39 -14.36 -0.32
N ARG A 222 1.72 -14.16 0.82
CA ARG A 222 1.61 -15.18 1.88
C ARG A 222 0.87 -16.43 1.41
N ARG A 223 -0.11 -16.28 0.52
CA ARG A 223 -0.88 -17.39 -0.04
C ARG A 223 -0.17 -18.06 -1.23
N ASP A 224 0.30 -17.24 -2.18
CA ASP A 224 0.71 -17.68 -3.52
C ASP A 224 2.24 -17.73 -3.69
N GLY A 225 3.01 -17.23 -2.69
CA GLY A 225 4.47 -17.21 -2.71
C GLY A 225 5.05 -16.36 -3.85
N LYS A 226 6.16 -16.81 -4.42
CA LYS A 226 6.89 -16.11 -5.50
C LYS A 226 6.09 -15.92 -6.78
N TYR A 227 5.04 -16.68 -6.97
CA TYR A 227 4.17 -16.58 -8.15
C TYR A 227 3.00 -15.60 -7.97
N SER A 228 3.02 -14.82 -6.92
CA SER A 228 2.01 -13.78 -6.68
C SER A 228 2.29 -12.52 -7.50
N GLY A 229 1.30 -12.04 -8.26
CA GLY A 229 1.30 -10.71 -8.84
C GLY A 229 1.21 -9.60 -7.77
N ARG A 230 1.11 -8.35 -8.21
CA ARG A 230 0.94 -7.18 -7.32
C ARG A 230 -0.24 -6.33 -7.77
N MET A 231 -1.00 -5.83 -6.80
CA MET A 231 -1.94 -4.73 -7.00
C MET A 231 -1.15 -3.42 -7.11
N ALA A 232 -1.62 -2.53 -7.98
CA ALA A 232 -1.22 -1.13 -7.95
C ALA A 232 -2.13 -0.35 -7.00
N ASN A 233 -1.52 0.50 -6.18
CA ASN A 233 -2.20 1.41 -5.27
C ASN A 233 -1.78 2.83 -5.65
N LEU A 234 -2.73 3.63 -6.14
CA LEU A 234 -2.47 4.92 -6.74
C LEU A 234 -3.18 6.03 -5.99
N ILE A 235 -2.52 7.20 -5.90
CA ILE A 235 -3.12 8.46 -5.46
C ILE A 235 -2.62 9.59 -6.36
N TRP A 236 -3.52 10.52 -6.71
CA TRP A 236 -3.15 11.73 -7.44
C TRP A 236 -4.12 12.87 -7.16
N ILE A 237 -3.66 14.09 -7.44
CA ILE A 237 -4.45 15.32 -7.39
C ILE A 237 -4.99 15.57 -8.80
N GLY A 238 -6.32 15.69 -8.96
CA GLY A 238 -6.99 15.98 -10.23
C GLY A 238 -7.14 17.48 -10.51
#